data_09108fdbed06acacd4c64ebcd23234d1
#
_entry.id   09108fdbed06acacd4c64ebcd23234d1
#
_cell.length_a   1.000
_cell.length_b   1.000
_cell.length_c   1.000
_cell.angle_alpha   90.00
_cell.angle_beta   90.00
_cell.angle_gamma   90.00
#
_symmetry.space_group_name_H-M   'P 1'
#
loop_
_entity.id
_entity.type
_entity.pdbx_description
1 polymer ?
#
loop_
_entity_poly.entity_id
_entity_poly.type
_entity_poly.pdbx_seq_one_letter_code
_entity_poly.pdbx_strand_id
1 'polypeptide(L)'
;MREGPAVGKRQGVQGSLQRGWRHGLCGFLLLMGMGSSGLGQAALAGQPGRPAPADPEFPPEGRWSVLVQDVRGGAPVLSRNATAPQLPASTAKLLTTAYVLHTLGAQGHLLTQVLAQGLVAGRVVGPLVFLGGGDPNLSSRIFPFNGKTQRGPALSPLRDLAEQLWRAGVREVPDGILADSRLFPTEYAPMGWTPEDQRYWYGAPISALTFNDAMVEVLVRPGARAGQPASAEIVPNPLGVIRNGVTTVGVGDEVTPLRLEIVAGHWALSGSIRVRAAPVGAMLAQPDPARFAGLALQQALLDQGIRVTGEVRVRARGQGSAAPQRPFYPGYAVLAQRQSPAVIDAVTVVNKVSENTHAEILLRDADLARGGNGDTHSSLARLQDWLLREGIIDGQAEVADACGLSRDARLSAADLVRALAQSYQQPWGALWRASLPVGAEDGTLRHRLEDLPLGTVRAKTGTLRDALALAGLIRGNHGQEYAFAILVSHFKTPRAAIRSRMDDLVRRIALGKSTL
;
A
#
# COMPACT_ATOMS: atom_id res chain seq x y z
N MET A 1 -61.81 7.10 -11.95
CA MET A 1 -61.49 8.00 -10.85
C MET A 1 -61.24 7.19 -9.59
N ARG A 2 -60.00 7.00 -9.23
CA ARG A 2 -59.40 6.83 -7.88
C ARG A 2 -57.90 6.66 -8.07
N GLU A 3 -57.20 7.70 -7.70
CA GLU A 3 -55.73 7.76 -7.74
C GLU A 3 -55.14 6.85 -6.63
N GLY A 4 -54.10 6.07 -6.96
CA GLY A 4 -53.30 5.33 -6.02
C GLY A 4 -52.04 6.13 -5.64
N PRO A 5 -51.45 5.92 -4.45
CA PRO A 5 -50.42 6.80 -3.91
C PRO A 5 -49.06 6.61 -4.56
N ALA A 6 -48.35 7.72 -4.75
CA ALA A 6 -47.02 7.83 -5.29
C ALA A 6 -45.98 7.18 -4.40
N VAL A 7 -45.13 6.32 -5.00
CA VAL A 7 -43.94 5.75 -4.38
C VAL A 7 -42.85 6.81 -4.29
N GLY A 8 -42.56 7.26 -3.07
CA GLY A 8 -41.51 8.22 -2.78
C GLY A 8 -40.13 7.63 -3.09
N LYS A 9 -39.41 8.26 -4.02
CA LYS A 9 -37.99 7.99 -4.30
C LYS A 9 -37.17 8.40 -3.07
N ARG A 10 -36.61 7.40 -2.38
CA ARG A 10 -35.52 7.64 -1.44
C ARG A 10 -34.29 8.08 -2.22
N GLN A 11 -34.02 9.38 -2.24
CA GLN A 11 -32.73 9.91 -2.69
C GLN A 11 -31.67 9.54 -1.65
N GLY A 12 -30.63 8.80 -2.11
CA GLY A 12 -29.57 8.32 -1.26
C GLY A 12 -28.70 9.45 -0.72
N VAL A 13 -28.34 9.31 0.54
CA VAL A 13 -27.42 10.14 1.34
C VAL A 13 -25.94 9.90 0.88
N GLN A 14 -25.66 9.91 -0.40
CA GLN A 14 -24.29 9.75 -0.96
C GLN A 14 -23.57 11.08 -1.23
N GLY A 15 -24.23 12.22 -1.04
CA GLY A 15 -23.69 13.54 -1.44
C GLY A 15 -22.84 14.26 -0.39
N SER A 16 -22.79 13.83 0.86
CA SER A 16 -22.14 14.59 1.94
C SER A 16 -20.69 14.19 2.24
N LEU A 17 -20.24 12.99 1.85
CA LEU A 17 -18.88 12.50 2.14
C LEU A 17 -17.78 13.14 1.28
N GLN A 18 -18.11 13.63 0.08
CA GLN A 18 -17.09 14.19 -0.83
C GLN A 18 -16.57 15.57 -0.42
N ARG A 19 -17.22 16.31 0.47
CA ARG A 19 -16.79 17.68 0.85
C ARG A 19 -15.84 17.76 2.04
N GLY A 20 -15.73 16.72 2.85
CA GLY A 20 -14.87 16.71 4.06
C GLY A 20 -13.41 16.35 3.83
N TRP A 21 -13.05 15.82 2.69
CA TRP A 21 -11.77 15.14 2.47
C TRP A 21 -10.65 15.99 1.83
N ARG A 22 -10.88 17.27 1.61
CA ARG A 22 -9.87 18.11 0.94
C ARG A 22 -8.60 18.38 1.77
N HIS A 23 -8.55 18.02 3.07
CA HIS A 23 -7.43 18.37 3.96
C HIS A 23 -6.84 17.21 4.80
N GLY A 24 -7.26 15.97 4.62
CA GLY A 24 -6.94 14.87 5.54
C GLY A 24 -5.65 14.07 5.29
N LEU A 25 -4.93 14.25 4.19
CA LEU A 25 -3.80 13.36 3.82
C LEU A 25 -2.40 13.88 4.20
N CYS A 26 -2.29 14.98 4.91
CA CYS A 26 -0.98 15.61 5.20
C CYS A 26 -0.63 15.81 6.66
N GLY A 27 -1.28 15.13 7.61
CA GLY A 27 -1.03 15.42 9.01
C GLY A 27 -1.24 14.26 9.98
N PHE A 28 -0.69 13.07 9.71
CA PHE A 28 -0.61 12.05 10.76
C PHE A 28 0.62 12.34 11.64
N LEU A 29 0.46 13.22 12.63
CA LEU A 29 1.33 13.27 13.80
C LEU A 29 0.97 12.07 14.69
N LEU A 30 1.83 11.05 14.70
CA LEU A 30 1.84 10.05 15.77
C LEU A 30 2.31 10.72 17.08
N LEU A 31 1.38 11.02 17.97
CA LEU A 31 1.67 11.26 19.38
C LEU A 31 1.84 9.90 20.07
N MET A 32 3.08 9.49 20.27
CA MET A 32 3.38 8.34 21.14
C MET A 32 3.93 8.83 22.48
N GLY A 33 3.29 8.35 23.53
CA GLY A 33 3.72 8.49 24.90
C GLY A 33 5.02 7.70 25.19
N MET A 34 5.85 8.27 26.02
CA MET A 34 7.09 7.70 26.54
C MET A 34 6.78 6.57 27.53
N GLY A 35 7.36 5.40 27.31
CA GLY A 35 7.51 4.35 28.31
C GLY A 35 8.99 3.95 28.37
N SER A 36 9.67 4.31 29.45
CA SER A 36 11.05 3.97 29.74
C SER A 36 11.15 2.59 30.40
N SER A 37 12.06 1.74 29.96
CA SER A 37 12.81 0.84 30.84
C SER A 37 14.05 0.31 30.12
N GLY A 38 15.22 0.57 30.74
CA GLY A 38 16.50 0.15 30.27
C GLY A 38 16.87 -1.26 30.69
N LEU A 39 17.91 -1.76 30.10
CA LEU A 39 18.99 -2.51 30.75
C LEU A 39 20.14 -2.69 29.75
N GLY A 40 21.33 -2.45 30.20
CA GLY A 40 22.52 -2.32 29.42
C GLY A 40 23.21 -3.65 29.10
N GLN A 41 24.03 -3.57 28.07
CA GLN A 41 25.23 -4.41 27.93
C GLN A 41 26.39 -3.57 27.42
N ALA A 42 27.50 -3.65 28.16
CA ALA A 42 28.74 -2.97 27.87
C ALA A 42 29.44 -3.64 26.68
N ALA A 43 29.87 -2.86 25.71
CA ALA A 43 30.79 -3.27 24.66
C ALA A 43 32.00 -2.35 24.63
N LEU A 44 33.15 -2.96 24.50
CA LEU A 44 34.54 -2.51 24.51
C LEU A 44 34.78 -1.15 23.82
N ALA A 45 35.43 -0.27 24.59
CA ALA A 45 35.82 1.07 24.16
C ALA A 45 37.05 1.02 23.24
N GLY A 46 36.83 1.29 21.96
CA GLY A 46 37.87 1.83 21.08
C GLY A 46 37.95 3.35 21.30
N GLN A 47 39.15 3.91 21.35
CA GLN A 47 39.38 5.34 21.58
C GLN A 47 38.59 6.20 20.59
N PRO A 48 37.94 7.28 21.01
CA PRO A 48 37.22 8.16 20.12
C PRO A 48 38.23 8.95 19.27
N GLY A 49 38.26 8.65 17.97
CA GLY A 49 38.90 9.52 17.00
C GLY A 49 38.26 10.90 17.05
N ARG A 50 39.11 11.96 16.92
CA ARG A 50 38.67 13.36 16.87
C ARG A 50 37.49 13.50 15.92
N PRO A 51 36.34 14.07 16.34
CA PRO A 51 35.22 14.23 15.42
C PRO A 51 35.68 15.10 14.23
N ALA A 52 35.42 14.61 13.02
CA ALA A 52 35.60 15.41 11.81
C ALA A 52 34.81 16.70 11.93
N PRO A 53 35.31 17.84 11.40
CA PRO A 53 34.62 19.12 11.46
C PRO A 53 33.18 18.95 10.94
N ALA A 54 32.22 19.52 11.68
CA ALA A 54 30.81 19.42 11.29
C ALA A 54 30.62 19.98 9.89
N ASP A 55 30.23 19.13 8.96
CA ASP A 55 29.87 19.55 7.61
C ASP A 55 28.54 20.31 7.68
N PRO A 56 28.51 21.62 7.39
CA PRO A 56 27.32 22.44 7.52
C PRO A 56 26.17 21.97 6.62
N GLU A 57 26.47 21.19 5.58
CA GLU A 57 25.51 20.65 4.64
C GLU A 57 24.78 19.40 5.18
N PHE A 58 25.47 18.63 6.02
CA PHE A 58 24.91 17.41 6.61
C PHE A 58 25.01 17.51 8.14
N PRO A 59 23.89 17.81 8.82
CA PRO A 59 23.88 17.91 10.27
C PRO A 59 24.49 16.67 10.91
N PRO A 60 25.33 16.81 11.97
CA PRO A 60 25.94 15.68 12.66
C PRO A 60 24.90 14.75 13.32
N GLU A 61 23.67 15.22 13.44
CA GLU A 61 22.53 14.51 14.01
C GLU A 61 21.83 13.67 12.93
N GLY A 62 22.39 12.49 12.62
CA GLY A 62 21.85 11.56 11.66
C GLY A 62 22.92 10.92 10.81
N ARG A 63 22.64 9.69 10.37
CA ARG A 63 23.49 8.97 9.42
C ARG A 63 22.98 9.23 8.02
N TRP A 64 23.75 9.95 7.22
CA TRP A 64 23.44 10.29 5.84
C TRP A 64 24.17 9.36 4.89
N SER A 65 23.44 8.78 3.93
CA SER A 65 23.97 8.10 2.75
C SER A 65 23.38 8.81 1.54
N VAL A 66 24.23 9.41 0.71
CA VAL A 66 23.81 10.26 -0.42
C VAL A 66 24.64 9.94 -1.64
N LEU A 67 23.98 9.80 -2.78
CA LEU A 67 24.61 9.72 -4.09
C LEU A 67 23.77 10.46 -5.14
N VAL A 68 24.46 11.23 -5.99
CA VAL A 68 23.88 11.87 -7.17
C VAL A 68 24.83 11.63 -8.34
N GLN A 69 24.33 11.08 -9.42
CA GLN A 69 25.11 10.69 -10.60
C GLN A 69 24.28 10.84 -11.87
N ASP A 70 24.90 11.16 -13.00
CA ASP A 70 24.21 11.13 -14.30
C ASP A 70 23.63 9.73 -14.55
N VAL A 71 22.41 9.64 -15.07
CA VAL A 71 21.72 8.36 -15.33
C VAL A 71 22.48 7.47 -16.32
N ARG A 72 23.40 8.04 -17.12
CA ARG A 72 24.25 7.33 -18.06
C ARG A 72 25.57 6.86 -17.46
N GLY A 73 25.82 7.20 -16.19
CA GLY A 73 27.06 6.88 -15.49
C GLY A 73 28.03 8.06 -15.42
N GLY A 74 29.28 7.79 -15.05
CA GLY A 74 30.33 8.80 -14.89
C GLY A 74 30.63 9.12 -13.42
N ALA A 75 31.43 10.17 -13.18
CA ALA A 75 31.76 10.59 -11.83
C ALA A 75 30.53 11.12 -11.07
N PRO A 76 30.40 10.83 -9.79
CA PRO A 76 29.32 11.38 -8.97
C PRO A 76 29.39 12.91 -8.89
N VAL A 77 28.23 13.56 -8.99
CA VAL A 77 28.07 15.00 -8.72
C VAL A 77 28.13 15.26 -7.21
N LEU A 78 27.57 14.34 -6.43
CA LEU A 78 27.58 14.38 -4.97
C LEU A 78 27.67 12.95 -4.44
N SER A 79 28.58 12.71 -3.50
CA SER A 79 28.74 11.39 -2.86
C SER A 79 29.12 11.56 -1.40
N ARG A 80 28.28 11.00 -0.51
CA ARG A 80 28.56 10.93 0.93
C ARG A 80 28.11 9.59 1.49
N ASN A 81 29.05 8.80 2.01
CA ASN A 81 28.74 7.48 2.55
C ASN A 81 27.85 6.65 1.59
N ALA A 82 28.05 6.79 0.27
CA ALA A 82 27.13 6.31 -0.75
C ALA A 82 26.87 4.81 -0.70
N THR A 83 27.85 4.03 -0.21
CA THR A 83 27.78 2.57 -0.05
C THR A 83 27.38 2.13 1.37
N ALA A 84 27.17 3.08 2.30
CA ALA A 84 26.81 2.73 3.67
C ALA A 84 25.34 2.25 3.73
N PRO A 85 25.06 1.01 4.20
CA PRO A 85 23.70 0.52 4.31
C PRO A 85 22.87 1.31 5.31
N GLN A 86 21.65 1.65 4.94
CA GLN A 86 20.67 2.40 5.74
C GLN A 86 19.30 1.74 5.63
N LEU A 87 18.36 2.18 6.47
CA LEU A 87 16.94 1.86 6.32
C LEU A 87 16.38 2.56 5.07
N PRO A 88 15.98 1.83 4.03
CA PRO A 88 15.48 2.44 2.79
C PRO A 88 14.06 2.99 2.96
N ALA A 89 13.30 2.50 3.92
CA ALA A 89 11.87 2.74 3.98
C ALA A 89 11.23 2.48 2.61
N SER A 90 10.16 3.18 2.25
CA SER A 90 9.45 2.93 0.99
C SER A 90 10.23 3.24 -0.30
N THR A 91 11.49 3.68 -0.25
CA THR A 91 12.33 3.73 -1.46
C THR A 91 12.74 2.33 -1.93
N ALA A 92 12.66 1.28 -1.09
CA ALA A 92 12.79 -0.12 -1.49
C ALA A 92 11.82 -0.51 -2.61
N LYS A 93 10.64 0.13 -2.68
CA LYS A 93 9.67 -0.09 -3.75
C LYS A 93 10.19 0.19 -5.16
N LEU A 94 11.25 0.99 -5.29
CA LEU A 94 11.92 1.20 -6.59
C LEU A 94 12.49 -0.12 -7.12
N LEU A 95 13.10 -0.94 -6.25
CA LEU A 95 13.64 -2.25 -6.60
C LEU A 95 12.52 -3.23 -6.96
N THR A 96 11.51 -3.31 -6.10
CA THR A 96 10.35 -4.19 -6.28
C THR A 96 9.61 -3.88 -7.58
N THR A 97 9.30 -2.61 -7.84
CA THR A 97 8.54 -2.23 -9.04
C THR A 97 9.34 -2.41 -10.33
N ALA A 98 10.66 -2.24 -10.29
CA ALA A 98 11.55 -2.57 -11.41
C ALA A 98 11.52 -4.08 -11.71
N TYR A 99 11.68 -4.92 -10.68
CA TYR A 99 11.61 -6.39 -10.83
C TYR A 99 10.24 -6.87 -11.32
N VAL A 100 9.15 -6.29 -10.80
CA VAL A 100 7.78 -6.60 -11.24
C VAL A 100 7.61 -6.31 -12.73
N LEU A 101 8.03 -5.13 -13.20
CA LEU A 101 7.94 -4.78 -14.63
C LEU A 101 8.86 -5.64 -15.50
N HIS A 102 10.05 -5.99 -15.01
CA HIS A 102 10.95 -6.93 -15.69
C HIS A 102 10.32 -8.33 -15.85
N THR A 103 9.56 -8.77 -14.85
CA THR A 103 9.04 -10.14 -14.80
C THR A 103 7.65 -10.29 -15.42
N LEU A 104 6.71 -9.39 -15.09
CA LEU A 104 5.32 -9.46 -15.53
C LEU A 104 5.05 -8.64 -16.80
N GLY A 105 5.96 -7.74 -17.15
CA GLY A 105 5.75 -6.78 -18.23
C GLY A 105 4.76 -5.67 -17.85
N ALA A 106 4.92 -4.50 -18.47
CA ALA A 106 4.09 -3.33 -18.16
C ALA A 106 2.60 -3.53 -18.53
N GLN A 107 2.33 -4.30 -19.58
CA GLN A 107 0.98 -4.57 -20.10
C GLN A 107 0.39 -5.89 -19.60
N GLY A 108 1.05 -6.58 -18.65
CA GLY A 108 0.52 -7.77 -18.00
C GLY A 108 -0.78 -7.47 -17.25
N HIS A 109 -1.60 -8.49 -17.07
CA HIS A 109 -2.87 -8.38 -16.34
C HIS A 109 -3.03 -9.58 -15.40
N LEU A 110 -3.77 -9.36 -14.32
CA LEU A 110 -4.11 -10.37 -13.33
C LEU A 110 -5.62 -10.67 -13.42
N LEU A 111 -6.01 -11.90 -13.11
CA LEU A 111 -7.37 -12.37 -13.40
C LEU A 111 -8.08 -12.84 -12.12
N THR A 112 -9.15 -12.16 -11.75
CA THR A 112 -10.06 -12.56 -10.68
C THR A 112 -11.29 -13.24 -11.31
N GLN A 113 -11.70 -14.41 -10.81
CA GLN A 113 -12.74 -15.23 -11.42
C GLN A 113 -13.83 -15.61 -10.42
N VAL A 114 -15.05 -15.77 -10.92
CA VAL A 114 -16.16 -16.36 -10.18
C VAL A 114 -16.63 -17.60 -10.93
N LEU A 115 -16.54 -18.76 -10.26
CA LEU A 115 -16.78 -20.07 -10.87
C LEU A 115 -17.90 -20.81 -10.13
N ALA A 116 -18.57 -21.70 -10.86
CA ALA A 116 -19.54 -22.63 -10.29
C ALA A 116 -19.37 -24.03 -10.88
N GLN A 117 -19.74 -25.05 -10.12
CA GLN A 117 -19.79 -26.42 -10.60
C GLN A 117 -20.89 -26.62 -11.66
N GLY A 118 -21.99 -25.87 -11.52
CA GLY A 118 -23.10 -25.87 -12.44
C GLY A 118 -24.13 -24.80 -12.12
N LEU A 119 -25.08 -24.63 -13.07
CA LEU A 119 -26.22 -23.72 -12.93
C LEU A 119 -27.47 -24.45 -13.40
N VAL A 120 -28.45 -24.63 -12.51
CA VAL A 120 -29.72 -25.33 -12.81
C VAL A 120 -30.87 -24.40 -12.46
N ALA A 121 -31.69 -24.04 -13.44
CA ALA A 121 -32.85 -23.13 -13.28
C ALA A 121 -32.52 -21.84 -12.52
N GLY A 122 -31.36 -21.23 -12.79
CA GLY A 122 -30.90 -20.01 -12.15
C GLY A 122 -30.27 -20.22 -10.77
N ARG A 123 -30.14 -21.45 -10.31
CA ARG A 123 -29.60 -21.81 -9.00
C ARG A 123 -28.21 -22.42 -9.15
N VAL A 124 -27.23 -21.88 -8.45
CA VAL A 124 -25.85 -22.38 -8.44
C VAL A 124 -25.82 -23.75 -7.73
N VAL A 125 -25.11 -24.70 -8.32
CA VAL A 125 -24.85 -26.02 -7.74
C VAL A 125 -23.57 -25.95 -6.93
N GLY A 126 -23.64 -26.24 -5.63
CA GLY A 126 -22.55 -26.08 -4.69
C GLY A 126 -22.23 -24.59 -4.39
N PRO A 127 -21.12 -24.30 -3.72
CA PRO A 127 -20.73 -22.93 -3.41
C PRO A 127 -20.30 -22.17 -4.68
N LEU A 128 -20.63 -20.89 -4.72
CA LEU A 128 -20.06 -19.97 -5.71
C LEU A 128 -18.60 -19.68 -5.34
N VAL A 129 -17.65 -20.06 -6.19
CA VAL A 129 -16.22 -19.89 -5.91
C VAL A 129 -15.77 -18.51 -6.38
N PHE A 130 -15.30 -17.68 -5.46
CA PHE A 130 -14.66 -16.40 -5.75
C PHE A 130 -13.15 -16.56 -5.65
N LEU A 131 -12.49 -16.74 -6.79
CA LEU A 131 -11.09 -17.10 -6.91
C LEU A 131 -10.22 -15.85 -7.07
N GLY A 132 -9.36 -15.60 -6.09
CA GLY A 132 -8.36 -14.52 -6.12
C GLY A 132 -7.21 -14.86 -7.06
N GLY A 133 -6.90 -13.92 -7.94
CA GLY A 133 -5.83 -14.02 -8.92
C GLY A 133 -4.62 -13.13 -8.64
N GLY A 134 -4.50 -12.58 -7.42
CA GLY A 134 -3.42 -11.66 -7.09
C GLY A 134 -3.67 -10.22 -7.59
N ASP A 135 -4.89 -9.85 -8.00
CA ASP A 135 -5.20 -8.48 -8.44
C ASP A 135 -5.19 -7.50 -7.26
N PRO A 136 -4.16 -6.62 -7.12
CA PRO A 136 -4.14 -5.62 -6.07
C PRO A 136 -5.13 -4.47 -6.33
N ASN A 137 -5.62 -4.33 -7.57
CA ASN A 137 -6.53 -3.28 -8.01
C ASN A 137 -8.01 -3.68 -7.97
N LEU A 138 -8.38 -4.75 -7.24
CA LEU A 138 -9.78 -5.07 -6.98
C LEU A 138 -10.36 -4.04 -6.00
N SER A 139 -10.49 -2.81 -6.46
CA SER A 139 -10.91 -1.65 -5.68
C SER A 139 -11.70 -0.68 -6.55
N SER A 140 -12.26 0.36 -5.94
CA SER A 140 -12.98 1.42 -6.64
C SER A 140 -12.07 2.53 -7.21
N ARG A 141 -10.75 2.31 -7.32
CA ARG A 141 -9.86 3.25 -7.99
C ARG A 141 -10.23 3.43 -9.43
N ILE A 142 -10.14 4.67 -9.89
CA ILE A 142 -10.38 5.03 -11.29
C ILE A 142 -9.04 5.02 -12.01
N PHE A 143 -8.99 4.37 -13.17
CA PHE A 143 -7.82 4.26 -14.01
C PHE A 143 -8.03 4.98 -15.36
N PRO A 144 -6.96 5.52 -16.00
CA PRO A 144 -5.58 5.49 -15.54
C PRO A 144 -5.38 6.32 -14.26
N PHE A 145 -4.59 5.79 -13.33
CA PHE A 145 -4.34 6.47 -12.05
C PHE A 145 -3.31 7.59 -12.23
N ASN A 146 -3.68 8.80 -11.85
CA ASN A 146 -2.88 10.01 -12.07
C ASN A 146 -2.27 10.60 -10.78
N GLY A 147 -2.10 9.78 -9.74
CA GLY A 147 -1.54 10.22 -8.45
C GLY A 147 -2.54 10.95 -7.55
N LYS A 148 -3.75 11.23 -8.01
CA LYS A 148 -4.86 11.73 -7.19
C LYS A 148 -5.65 10.55 -6.65
N THR A 149 -6.12 10.67 -5.41
CA THR A 149 -6.95 9.64 -4.79
C THR A 149 -8.38 9.75 -5.34
N GLN A 150 -8.58 9.24 -6.56
CA GLN A 150 -9.91 9.15 -7.16
C GLN A 150 -10.45 7.74 -6.90
N ARG A 151 -11.62 7.68 -6.30
CA ARG A 151 -12.36 6.44 -6.08
C ARG A 151 -13.81 6.62 -6.53
N GLY A 152 -14.32 5.60 -7.18
CA GLY A 152 -15.74 5.45 -7.49
C GLY A 152 -16.53 4.91 -6.29
N PRO A 153 -17.77 4.45 -6.51
CA PRO A 153 -18.55 3.74 -5.48
C PRO A 153 -17.78 2.50 -4.99
N ALA A 154 -17.73 2.32 -3.67
CA ALA A 154 -16.83 1.35 -3.03
C ALA A 154 -16.93 -0.08 -3.59
N LEU A 155 -18.14 -0.56 -3.92
CA LEU A 155 -18.37 -1.91 -4.44
C LEU A 155 -18.34 -2.01 -5.98
N SER A 156 -17.97 -0.95 -6.72
CA SER A 156 -18.06 -0.96 -8.19
C SER A 156 -17.45 -2.19 -8.87
N PRO A 157 -16.21 -2.65 -8.57
CA PRO A 157 -15.63 -3.80 -9.24
C PRO A 157 -16.36 -5.12 -8.94
N LEU A 158 -17.04 -5.21 -7.80
CA LEU A 158 -17.82 -6.38 -7.42
C LEU A 158 -19.24 -6.33 -8.01
N ARG A 159 -19.80 -5.15 -8.21
CA ARG A 159 -21.06 -4.97 -8.96
C ARG A 159 -20.92 -5.39 -10.41
N ASP A 160 -19.78 -5.10 -11.04
CA ASP A 160 -19.50 -5.57 -12.40
C ASP A 160 -19.49 -7.11 -12.49
N LEU A 161 -18.93 -7.79 -11.47
CA LEU A 161 -18.99 -9.26 -11.38
C LEU A 161 -20.43 -9.75 -11.12
N ALA A 162 -21.17 -9.09 -10.23
CA ALA A 162 -22.56 -9.43 -9.93
C ALA A 162 -23.47 -9.27 -11.16
N GLU A 163 -23.24 -8.22 -11.95
CA GLU A 163 -23.96 -8.02 -13.22
C GLU A 163 -23.67 -9.14 -14.24
N GLN A 164 -22.40 -9.55 -14.39
CA GLN A 164 -22.03 -10.68 -15.24
C GLN A 164 -22.74 -11.96 -14.80
N LEU A 165 -22.77 -12.25 -13.50
CA LEU A 165 -23.47 -13.41 -12.92
C LEU A 165 -24.97 -13.34 -13.20
N TRP A 166 -25.58 -12.18 -13.04
CA TRP A 166 -27.00 -11.99 -13.38
C TRP A 166 -27.27 -12.26 -14.86
N ARG A 167 -26.42 -11.75 -15.76
CA ARG A 167 -26.51 -12.00 -17.21
C ARG A 167 -26.27 -13.46 -17.58
N ALA A 168 -25.42 -14.16 -16.83
CA ALA A 168 -25.21 -15.61 -16.97
C ALA A 168 -26.41 -16.45 -16.47
N GLY A 169 -27.45 -15.81 -15.94
CA GLY A 169 -28.66 -16.47 -15.47
C GLY A 169 -28.66 -16.82 -13.98
N VAL A 170 -27.66 -16.43 -13.20
CA VAL A 170 -27.64 -16.69 -11.75
C VAL A 170 -28.72 -15.87 -11.06
N ARG A 171 -29.54 -16.53 -10.22
CA ARG A 171 -30.61 -15.93 -9.43
C ARG A 171 -30.51 -16.31 -7.95
N GLU A 172 -29.89 -17.43 -7.65
CA GLU A 172 -29.76 -17.95 -6.29
C GLU A 172 -28.41 -18.66 -6.08
N VAL A 173 -27.78 -18.40 -4.93
CA VAL A 173 -26.55 -19.01 -4.43
C VAL A 173 -26.84 -19.63 -3.06
N PRO A 174 -27.37 -20.86 -3.02
CA PRO A 174 -27.85 -21.48 -1.78
C PRO A 174 -26.73 -21.86 -0.81
N ASP A 175 -25.60 -22.35 -1.33
CA ASP A 175 -24.48 -22.85 -0.53
C ASP A 175 -23.41 -21.79 -0.23
N GLY A 176 -23.76 -20.52 -0.47
CA GLY A 176 -22.92 -19.37 -0.15
C GLY A 176 -21.70 -19.22 -1.07
N ILE A 177 -20.75 -18.45 -0.60
CA ILE A 177 -19.55 -18.07 -1.36
C ILE A 177 -18.33 -18.74 -0.74
N LEU A 178 -17.49 -19.36 -1.57
CA LEU A 178 -16.16 -19.83 -1.21
C LEU A 178 -15.12 -18.83 -1.70
N ALA A 179 -14.66 -17.94 -0.81
CA ALA A 179 -13.59 -17.00 -1.09
C ALA A 179 -12.23 -17.73 -1.09
N ASP A 180 -11.67 -17.95 -2.28
CA ASP A 180 -10.46 -18.74 -2.46
C ASP A 180 -9.23 -17.85 -2.68
N SER A 181 -8.34 -17.83 -1.70
CA SER A 181 -7.08 -17.08 -1.71
C SER A 181 -5.84 -17.97 -1.80
N ARG A 182 -5.97 -19.26 -2.15
CA ARG A 182 -4.89 -20.25 -2.15
C ARG A 182 -3.71 -19.95 -3.07
N LEU A 183 -3.86 -19.00 -3.99
CA LEU A 183 -2.78 -18.62 -4.89
C LEU A 183 -1.51 -18.24 -4.11
N PHE A 184 -1.67 -17.49 -3.01
CA PHE A 184 -0.62 -17.23 -2.04
C PHE A 184 -0.87 -18.03 -0.75
N PRO A 185 0.17 -18.37 0.03
CA PRO A 185 -0.03 -18.84 1.39
C PRO A 185 -0.58 -17.72 2.28
N THR A 186 -1.29 -18.09 3.33
CA THR A 186 -1.79 -17.12 4.31
C THR A 186 -0.60 -16.59 5.13
N GLU A 187 -0.25 -15.34 4.90
CA GLU A 187 0.77 -14.61 5.64
C GLU A 187 0.18 -13.29 6.10
N TYR A 188 0.08 -13.11 7.43
CA TYR A 188 -0.50 -11.87 7.97
C TYR A 188 0.40 -10.67 7.71
N ALA A 189 1.72 -10.86 7.82
CA ALA A 189 2.70 -9.81 7.53
C ALA A 189 4.08 -10.42 7.25
N PRO A 190 4.90 -9.78 6.40
CA PRO A 190 6.33 -10.07 6.31
C PRO A 190 7.05 -9.89 7.65
N MET A 191 8.22 -10.53 7.79
CA MET A 191 9.05 -10.39 8.98
C MET A 191 9.52 -8.94 9.18
N GLY A 192 9.62 -8.50 10.42
CA GLY A 192 10.02 -7.13 10.75
C GLY A 192 8.88 -6.10 10.79
N TRP A 193 7.64 -6.48 10.44
CA TRP A 193 6.46 -5.64 10.65
C TRP A 193 5.99 -5.72 12.10
N THR A 194 5.66 -4.58 12.70
CA THR A 194 5.19 -4.56 14.09
C THR A 194 3.70 -4.83 14.19
N PRO A 195 3.18 -5.33 15.33
CA PRO A 195 1.75 -5.47 15.56
C PRO A 195 0.99 -4.15 15.46
N GLU A 196 1.66 -3.03 15.69
CA GLU A 196 1.07 -1.70 15.53
C GLU A 196 0.91 -1.33 14.06
N ASP A 197 1.89 -1.61 13.22
CA ASP A 197 1.81 -1.39 11.76
C ASP A 197 0.59 -2.13 11.18
N GLN A 198 0.32 -3.35 11.65
CA GLN A 198 -0.75 -4.22 11.18
C GLN A 198 -2.18 -3.72 11.49
N ARG A 199 -2.33 -2.69 12.32
CA ARG A 199 -3.65 -2.08 12.59
C ARG A 199 -4.09 -1.14 11.48
N TYR A 200 -3.15 -0.60 10.73
CA TYR A 200 -3.40 0.43 9.73
C TYR A 200 -3.27 -0.13 8.32
N TRP A 201 -3.88 0.54 7.38
CA TRP A 201 -3.89 0.19 5.96
C TRP A 201 -2.52 -0.18 5.39
N TYR A 202 -1.45 0.49 5.83
CA TYR A 202 -0.09 0.26 5.33
C TYR A 202 0.56 -1.03 5.85
N GLY A 203 -0.04 -1.69 6.82
CA GLY A 203 0.38 -2.99 7.38
C GLY A 203 -0.71 -4.05 7.26
N ALA A 204 -1.66 -3.87 6.34
CA ALA A 204 -2.75 -4.82 6.13
C ALA A 204 -2.22 -6.21 5.70
N PRO A 205 -2.92 -7.31 6.09
CA PRO A 205 -2.55 -8.67 5.71
C PRO A 205 -2.54 -8.87 4.20
N ILE A 206 -1.62 -9.71 3.72
CA ILE A 206 -1.45 -9.99 2.30
C ILE A 206 -2.26 -11.23 1.90
N SER A 207 -3.04 -11.09 0.83
CA SER A 207 -3.90 -12.16 0.30
C SER A 207 -3.98 -12.08 -1.21
N ALA A 208 -4.10 -13.23 -1.87
CA ALA A 208 -4.35 -13.30 -3.31
C ALA A 208 -5.77 -12.83 -3.70
N LEU A 209 -6.68 -12.80 -2.74
CA LEU A 209 -8.02 -12.23 -2.88
C LEU A 209 -8.12 -11.02 -1.95
N THR A 210 -7.73 -9.88 -2.45
CA THR A 210 -7.70 -8.60 -1.72
C THR A 210 -8.68 -7.63 -2.35
N PHE A 211 -9.62 -7.10 -1.57
CA PHE A 211 -10.55 -6.08 -1.98
C PHE A 211 -10.28 -4.77 -1.23
N ASN A 212 -10.35 -3.64 -1.95
CA ASN A 212 -10.21 -2.28 -1.39
C ASN A 212 -8.90 -2.09 -0.60
N ASP A 213 -7.75 -2.58 -1.13
CA ASP A 213 -6.42 -2.51 -0.52
C ASP A 213 -6.33 -3.20 0.87
N ALA A 214 -7.21 -4.17 1.15
CA ALA A 214 -7.38 -4.81 2.46
C ALA A 214 -7.64 -3.81 3.59
N MET A 215 -8.38 -2.73 3.32
CA MET A 215 -8.67 -1.69 4.30
C MET A 215 -10.12 -1.22 4.26
N VAL A 216 -10.52 -0.55 5.35
CA VAL A 216 -11.74 0.24 5.45
C VAL A 216 -11.43 1.65 5.94
N GLU A 217 -12.22 2.60 5.49
CA GLU A 217 -12.20 3.96 6.00
C GLU A 217 -13.17 4.04 7.17
N VAL A 218 -12.69 4.49 8.32
CA VAL A 218 -13.49 4.68 9.53
C VAL A 218 -13.53 6.17 9.83
N LEU A 219 -14.73 6.73 9.97
CA LEU A 219 -14.94 8.11 10.39
C LEU A 219 -15.59 8.12 11.76
N VAL A 220 -14.90 8.69 12.75
CA VAL A 220 -15.38 8.81 14.13
C VAL A 220 -15.66 10.26 14.46
N ARG A 221 -16.83 10.53 15.04
CA ARG A 221 -17.22 11.85 15.54
C ARG A 221 -17.46 11.77 17.06
N PRO A 222 -16.96 12.71 17.86
CA PRO A 222 -17.18 12.70 19.30
C PRO A 222 -18.65 12.93 19.65
N GLY A 223 -19.08 12.39 20.76
CA GLY A 223 -20.34 12.76 21.42
C GLY A 223 -20.26 14.18 21.99
N ALA A 224 -21.39 14.73 22.40
CA ALA A 224 -21.49 16.09 22.91
C ALA A 224 -20.74 16.33 24.23
N ARG A 225 -20.50 15.29 25.03
CA ARG A 225 -19.82 15.35 26.34
C ARG A 225 -18.90 14.16 26.54
N ALA A 226 -17.87 14.32 27.39
CA ALA A 226 -17.08 13.22 27.88
C ALA A 226 -17.94 12.12 28.52
N GLY A 227 -17.57 10.85 28.32
CA GLY A 227 -18.34 9.69 28.77
C GLY A 227 -19.45 9.24 27.80
N GLN A 228 -19.82 10.04 26.81
CA GLN A 228 -20.80 9.63 25.80
C GLN A 228 -20.16 8.78 24.69
N PRO A 229 -20.94 7.84 24.09
CA PRO A 229 -20.50 7.13 22.90
C PRO A 229 -20.15 8.12 21.75
N ALA A 230 -19.06 7.86 21.05
CA ALA A 230 -18.80 8.50 19.77
C ALA A 230 -19.67 7.86 18.67
N SER A 231 -19.97 8.57 17.59
CA SER A 231 -20.54 7.95 16.38
C SER A 231 -19.43 7.45 15.45
N ALA A 232 -19.67 6.34 14.77
CA ALA A 232 -18.73 5.75 13.84
C ALA A 232 -19.41 5.34 12.53
N GLU A 233 -18.70 5.55 11.43
CA GLU A 233 -19.09 5.16 10.08
C GLU A 233 -17.92 4.38 9.44
N ILE A 234 -18.21 3.29 8.73
CA ILE A 234 -17.21 2.43 8.08
C ILE A 234 -17.55 2.32 6.59
N VAL A 235 -16.56 2.51 5.71
CA VAL A 235 -16.73 2.42 4.27
C VAL A 235 -15.55 1.64 3.64
N PRO A 236 -15.80 0.61 2.82
CA PRO A 236 -17.09 -0.06 2.58
C PRO A 236 -17.56 -0.84 3.81
N ASN A 237 -18.87 -1.04 3.95
CA ASN A 237 -19.46 -1.74 5.07
C ASN A 237 -20.33 -2.95 4.63
N PRO A 238 -19.71 -4.04 4.14
CA PRO A 238 -20.47 -5.23 3.72
C PRO A 238 -21.06 -6.04 4.90
N LEU A 239 -20.62 -5.79 6.13
CA LEU A 239 -21.16 -6.44 7.32
C LEU A 239 -22.43 -5.74 7.88
N GLY A 240 -22.69 -4.50 7.44
CA GLY A 240 -23.85 -3.70 7.82
C GLY A 240 -23.86 -3.24 9.27
N VAL A 241 -23.57 -4.10 10.24
CA VAL A 241 -23.65 -3.83 11.67
C VAL A 241 -22.30 -3.45 12.25
N ILE A 242 -22.25 -2.34 12.99
CA ILE A 242 -21.07 -1.86 13.71
C ILE A 242 -21.35 -1.95 15.22
N ARG A 243 -20.63 -2.81 15.93
CA ARG A 243 -20.55 -2.79 17.39
C ARG A 243 -19.58 -1.68 17.79
N ASN A 244 -20.11 -0.49 17.97
CA ASN A 244 -19.30 0.69 18.23
C ASN A 244 -19.05 0.85 19.73
N GLY A 245 -17.83 0.59 20.17
CA GLY A 245 -17.31 0.80 21.53
C GLY A 245 -16.43 2.03 21.67
N VAL A 246 -16.41 2.94 20.67
CA VAL A 246 -15.60 4.16 20.77
C VAL A 246 -16.24 5.14 21.75
N THR A 247 -15.45 5.60 22.72
CA THR A 247 -15.91 6.54 23.77
C THR A 247 -15.38 7.95 23.51
N THR A 248 -16.17 8.94 23.94
CA THR A 248 -15.72 10.33 23.97
C THR A 248 -15.03 10.61 25.31
N VAL A 249 -13.79 11.10 25.27
CA VAL A 249 -13.00 11.41 26.48
C VAL A 249 -12.82 12.92 26.64
N GLY A 250 -12.46 13.38 27.84
CA GLY A 250 -12.21 14.78 28.17
C GLY A 250 -11.01 15.37 27.43
N VAL A 251 -10.84 16.69 27.51
CA VAL A 251 -9.76 17.40 26.80
C VAL A 251 -8.36 16.98 27.28
N GLY A 252 -8.21 16.67 28.57
CA GLY A 252 -6.94 16.27 29.19
C GLY A 252 -6.72 14.75 29.25
N ASP A 253 -7.71 13.95 28.85
CA ASP A 253 -7.64 12.49 28.97
C ASP A 253 -6.73 11.89 27.90
N GLU A 254 -6.20 10.68 28.18
CA GLU A 254 -5.48 9.88 27.21
C GLU A 254 -6.44 9.36 26.12
N VAL A 255 -5.98 9.43 24.86
CA VAL A 255 -6.73 8.91 23.72
C VAL A 255 -6.22 7.51 23.38
N THR A 256 -7.10 6.53 23.47
CA THR A 256 -6.83 5.17 23.05
C THR A 256 -6.93 5.07 21.51
N PRO A 257 -5.95 4.49 20.81
CA PRO A 257 -6.00 4.29 19.37
C PRO A 257 -7.23 3.50 18.93
N LEU A 258 -7.77 3.84 17.76
CA LEU A 258 -8.86 3.08 17.14
C LEU A 258 -8.38 1.68 16.76
N ARG A 259 -9.20 0.67 17.07
CA ARG A 259 -9.00 -0.74 16.72
C ARG A 259 -10.26 -1.27 16.05
N LEU A 260 -10.07 -2.01 14.96
CA LEU A 260 -11.13 -2.66 14.20
C LEU A 260 -10.92 -4.17 14.23
N GLU A 261 -11.97 -4.90 14.57
CA GLU A 261 -12.00 -6.36 14.59
C GLU A 261 -13.29 -6.86 13.95
N ILE A 262 -13.36 -8.14 13.59
CA ILE A 262 -14.59 -8.83 13.24
C ILE A 262 -14.92 -9.82 14.35
N VAL A 263 -16.00 -9.57 15.06
CA VAL A 263 -16.47 -10.41 16.16
C VAL A 263 -17.87 -10.93 15.84
N ALA A 264 -18.01 -12.25 15.79
CA ALA A 264 -19.29 -12.90 15.44
C ALA A 264 -19.96 -12.33 14.17
N GLY A 265 -19.14 -12.08 13.14
CA GLY A 265 -19.63 -11.59 11.85
C GLY A 265 -19.98 -10.10 11.78
N HIS A 266 -19.67 -9.33 12.81
CA HIS A 266 -19.92 -7.89 12.87
C HIS A 266 -18.63 -7.10 13.08
N TRP A 267 -18.61 -5.85 12.63
CA TRP A 267 -17.56 -4.92 13.00
C TRP A 267 -17.58 -4.65 14.50
N ALA A 268 -16.44 -4.79 15.16
CA ALA A 268 -16.21 -4.31 16.51
C ALA A 268 -15.15 -3.21 16.46
N LEU A 269 -15.60 -1.97 16.67
CA LEU A 269 -14.73 -0.81 16.69
C LEU A 269 -14.58 -0.32 18.13
N SER A 270 -13.34 -0.13 18.58
CA SER A 270 -13.01 0.35 19.92
C SER A 270 -11.98 1.47 19.86
N GLY A 271 -11.76 2.16 20.99
CA GLY A 271 -10.86 3.29 21.12
C GLY A 271 -11.53 4.50 21.73
N SER A 272 -10.89 5.67 21.59
CA SER A 272 -11.50 6.92 22.11
C SER A 272 -11.19 8.13 21.23
N ILE A 273 -12.01 9.19 21.36
CA ILE A 273 -11.86 10.48 20.71
C ILE A 273 -12.13 11.60 21.72
N ARG A 274 -11.36 12.69 21.67
CA ARG A 274 -11.58 13.83 22.57
C ARG A 274 -12.88 14.56 22.25
N VAL A 275 -13.58 15.00 23.30
CA VAL A 275 -14.74 15.90 23.17
C VAL A 275 -14.33 17.16 22.42
N ARG A 276 -15.20 17.67 21.55
CA ARG A 276 -14.95 18.83 20.67
C ARG A 276 -13.82 18.67 19.66
N ALA A 277 -13.21 17.47 19.55
CA ALA A 277 -12.29 17.21 18.45
C ALA A 277 -13.04 17.28 17.10
N ALA A 278 -12.33 17.70 16.06
CA ALA A 278 -12.83 17.50 14.70
C ALA A 278 -13.04 16.00 14.44
N PRO A 279 -13.96 15.62 13.54
CA PRO A 279 -14.10 14.22 13.13
C PRO A 279 -12.75 13.64 12.72
N VAL A 280 -12.43 12.45 13.23
CA VAL A 280 -11.19 11.73 12.93
C VAL A 280 -11.47 10.66 11.90
N GLY A 281 -10.83 10.77 10.74
CA GLY A 281 -10.78 9.71 9.75
C GLY A 281 -9.58 8.80 10.00
N ALA A 282 -9.78 7.49 9.95
CA ALA A 282 -8.72 6.50 10.01
C ALA A 282 -8.90 5.47 8.89
N MET A 283 -7.78 5.06 8.28
CA MET A 283 -7.75 3.92 7.38
C MET A 283 -7.20 2.72 8.16
N LEU A 284 -8.07 1.78 8.47
CA LEU A 284 -7.75 0.62 9.29
C LEU A 284 -7.64 -0.64 8.43
N ALA A 285 -6.67 -1.49 8.77
CA ALA A 285 -6.47 -2.76 8.11
C ALA A 285 -7.67 -3.69 8.32
N GLN A 286 -8.01 -4.43 7.29
CA GLN A 286 -9.00 -5.48 7.33
C GLN A 286 -8.29 -6.80 7.72
N PRO A 287 -8.65 -7.43 8.85
CA PRO A 287 -7.86 -8.56 9.37
C PRO A 287 -7.97 -9.85 8.57
N ASP A 288 -9.04 -10.04 7.77
CA ASP A 288 -9.23 -11.21 6.88
C ASP A 288 -9.65 -10.72 5.48
N PRO A 289 -8.67 -10.39 4.60
CA PRO A 289 -8.96 -9.82 3.28
C PRO A 289 -9.82 -10.70 2.39
N ALA A 290 -9.62 -12.03 2.42
CA ALA A 290 -10.38 -12.96 1.59
C ALA A 290 -11.84 -13.05 2.03
N ARG A 291 -12.09 -13.14 3.33
CA ARG A 291 -13.45 -13.11 3.89
C ARG A 291 -14.15 -11.80 3.59
N PHE A 292 -13.44 -10.69 3.74
CA PHE A 292 -13.96 -9.36 3.44
C PHE A 292 -14.35 -9.21 1.96
N ALA A 293 -13.51 -9.68 1.04
CA ALA A 293 -13.82 -9.70 -0.38
C ALA A 293 -15.07 -10.56 -0.68
N GLY A 294 -15.18 -11.73 -0.04
CA GLY A 294 -16.35 -12.60 -0.17
C GLY A 294 -17.64 -11.94 0.33
N LEU A 295 -17.61 -11.27 1.49
CA LEU A 295 -18.74 -10.53 2.05
C LEU A 295 -19.13 -9.33 1.18
N ALA A 296 -18.13 -8.64 0.62
CA ALA A 296 -18.38 -7.55 -0.30
C ALA A 296 -19.01 -8.02 -1.62
N LEU A 297 -18.59 -9.19 -2.14
CA LEU A 297 -19.26 -9.82 -3.28
C LEU A 297 -20.69 -10.24 -2.92
N GLN A 298 -20.92 -10.85 -1.76
CA GLN A 298 -22.26 -11.19 -1.28
C GLN A 298 -23.18 -9.97 -1.28
N GLN A 299 -22.71 -8.84 -0.75
CA GLN A 299 -23.49 -7.60 -0.78
C GLN A 299 -23.78 -7.13 -2.20
N ALA A 300 -22.79 -7.19 -3.10
CA ALA A 300 -23.00 -6.82 -4.50
C ALA A 300 -24.01 -7.72 -5.22
N LEU A 301 -24.04 -9.04 -4.90
CA LEU A 301 -25.02 -9.99 -5.41
C LEU A 301 -26.43 -9.66 -4.91
N LEU A 302 -26.57 -9.38 -3.62
CA LEU A 302 -27.86 -8.99 -3.02
C LEU A 302 -28.36 -7.66 -3.62
N ASP A 303 -27.49 -6.67 -3.80
CA ASP A 303 -27.81 -5.39 -4.45
C ASP A 303 -28.28 -5.60 -5.90
N GLN A 304 -27.76 -6.62 -6.59
CA GLN A 304 -28.14 -6.99 -7.96
C GLN A 304 -29.44 -7.83 -8.02
N GLY A 305 -29.98 -8.26 -6.88
CA GLY A 305 -31.18 -9.10 -6.81
C GLY A 305 -30.90 -10.61 -6.88
N ILE A 306 -29.65 -11.03 -6.71
CA ILE A 306 -29.27 -12.44 -6.59
C ILE A 306 -29.38 -12.84 -5.12
N ARG A 307 -30.20 -13.83 -4.80
CA ARG A 307 -30.38 -14.33 -3.43
C ARG A 307 -29.20 -15.20 -3.00
N VAL A 308 -28.54 -14.85 -1.91
CA VAL A 308 -27.47 -15.63 -1.28
C VAL A 308 -27.93 -16.05 0.12
N THR A 309 -28.09 -17.36 0.35
CA THR A 309 -28.60 -17.89 1.64
C THR A 309 -27.53 -18.60 2.46
N GLY A 310 -26.49 -19.10 1.84
CA GLY A 310 -25.34 -19.72 2.51
C GLY A 310 -24.30 -18.70 2.98
N GLU A 311 -23.37 -19.15 3.80
CA GLU A 311 -22.32 -18.34 4.41
C GLU A 311 -21.13 -18.07 3.47
N VAL A 312 -20.35 -17.03 3.77
CA VAL A 312 -19.02 -16.81 3.18
C VAL A 312 -18.00 -17.64 3.93
N ARG A 313 -17.39 -18.58 3.24
CA ARG A 313 -16.30 -19.43 3.72
C ARG A 313 -15.00 -19.07 3.01
N VAL A 314 -13.86 -19.23 3.71
CA VAL A 314 -12.54 -18.95 3.14
C VAL A 314 -11.81 -20.26 2.87
N ARG A 315 -11.18 -20.35 1.71
CA ARG A 315 -10.19 -21.38 1.39
C ARG A 315 -8.83 -20.73 1.20
N ALA A 316 -7.97 -20.98 2.16
CA ALA A 316 -6.61 -20.44 2.18
C ALA A 316 -5.58 -21.57 2.08
N ARG A 317 -4.33 -21.23 1.80
CA ARG A 317 -3.19 -22.13 1.82
C ARG A 317 -2.32 -21.83 3.03
N GLY A 318 -1.90 -22.86 3.76
CA GLY A 318 -0.97 -22.69 4.89
C GLY A 318 0.44 -22.33 4.43
N GLN A 319 1.20 -21.70 5.31
CA GLN A 319 2.63 -21.44 5.10
C GLN A 319 3.40 -22.76 4.88
N GLY A 320 4.43 -22.71 4.02
CA GLY A 320 5.24 -23.89 3.69
C GLY A 320 4.57 -24.91 2.76
N SER A 321 3.30 -24.74 2.42
CA SER A 321 2.62 -25.60 1.47
C SER A 321 3.05 -25.27 0.03
N ALA A 322 3.24 -26.28 -0.81
CA ALA A 322 3.54 -26.09 -2.24
C ALA A 322 2.46 -25.28 -2.95
N ALA A 323 2.85 -24.53 -3.98
CA ALA A 323 1.89 -23.83 -4.84
C ALA A 323 0.90 -24.83 -5.46
N PRO A 324 -0.40 -24.55 -5.42
CA PRO A 324 -1.39 -25.48 -5.97
C PRO A 324 -1.30 -25.51 -7.50
N GLN A 325 -1.51 -26.70 -8.05
CA GLN A 325 -1.55 -26.87 -9.51
C GLN A 325 -2.79 -26.19 -10.10
N ARG A 326 -2.62 -25.56 -11.26
CA ARG A 326 -3.72 -24.97 -12.03
C ARG A 326 -4.19 -25.94 -13.14
N PRO A 327 -5.48 -25.94 -13.49
CA PRO A 327 -6.57 -25.16 -12.93
C PRO A 327 -7.00 -25.65 -11.53
N PHE A 328 -7.34 -24.70 -10.64
CA PHE A 328 -7.73 -25.02 -9.25
C PHE A 328 -9.08 -25.76 -9.14
N TYR A 329 -9.92 -25.59 -10.14
CA TYR A 329 -11.29 -26.10 -10.20
C TYR A 329 -11.56 -26.75 -11.56
N PRO A 330 -10.99 -27.95 -11.83
CA PRO A 330 -11.26 -28.66 -13.07
C PRO A 330 -12.76 -28.96 -13.16
N GLY A 331 -13.35 -28.70 -14.33
CA GLY A 331 -14.78 -28.95 -14.58
C GLY A 331 -15.74 -27.85 -14.07
N TYR A 332 -15.27 -26.82 -13.40
CA TYR A 332 -16.10 -25.67 -13.06
C TYR A 332 -16.20 -24.70 -14.25
N ALA A 333 -17.38 -24.11 -14.42
CA ALA A 333 -17.61 -23.05 -15.39
C ALA A 333 -17.23 -21.68 -14.80
N VAL A 334 -16.54 -20.84 -15.57
CA VAL A 334 -16.32 -19.43 -15.24
C VAL A 334 -17.59 -18.66 -15.60
N LEU A 335 -18.31 -18.17 -14.60
CA LEU A 335 -19.57 -17.42 -14.78
C LEU A 335 -19.35 -15.91 -14.83
N ALA A 336 -18.29 -15.41 -14.18
CA ALA A 336 -17.88 -14.01 -14.24
C ALA A 336 -16.36 -13.92 -14.06
N GLN A 337 -15.76 -12.89 -14.65
CA GLN A 337 -14.35 -12.61 -14.47
C GLN A 337 -14.04 -11.14 -14.58
N ARG A 338 -12.96 -10.73 -13.93
CA ARG A 338 -12.42 -9.39 -14.01
C ARG A 338 -10.93 -9.46 -14.34
N GLN A 339 -10.55 -8.84 -15.43
CA GLN A 339 -9.16 -8.56 -15.75
C GLN A 339 -8.75 -7.28 -15.03
N SER A 340 -7.61 -7.30 -14.33
CA SER A 340 -7.08 -6.11 -13.65
C SER A 340 -6.74 -5.01 -14.67
N PRO A 341 -6.60 -3.74 -14.26
CA PRO A 341 -5.78 -2.78 -14.99
C PRO A 341 -4.39 -3.35 -15.28
N ALA A 342 -3.67 -2.77 -16.22
CA ALA A 342 -2.32 -3.23 -16.56
C ALA A 342 -1.39 -3.19 -15.34
N VAL A 343 -0.36 -4.04 -15.32
CA VAL A 343 0.63 -4.07 -14.22
C VAL A 343 1.25 -2.70 -13.98
N ILE A 344 1.47 -1.90 -15.03
CA ILE A 344 1.99 -0.53 -14.86
C ILE A 344 1.05 0.37 -14.08
N ASP A 345 -0.27 0.18 -14.16
CA ASP A 345 -1.22 0.93 -13.35
C ASP A 345 -1.10 0.58 -11.86
N ALA A 346 -0.91 -0.70 -11.53
CA ALA A 346 -0.64 -1.14 -10.16
C ALA A 346 0.70 -0.59 -9.66
N VAL A 347 1.75 -0.64 -10.48
CA VAL A 347 3.05 -0.02 -10.19
C VAL A 347 2.92 1.48 -9.96
N THR A 348 2.05 2.16 -10.73
CA THR A 348 1.77 3.59 -10.54
C THR A 348 1.14 3.86 -9.18
N VAL A 349 0.21 3.03 -8.72
CA VAL A 349 -0.34 3.13 -7.36
C VAL A 349 0.76 2.91 -6.32
N VAL A 350 1.58 1.85 -6.46
CA VAL A 350 2.73 1.58 -5.56
C VAL A 350 3.64 2.79 -5.43
N ASN A 351 3.99 3.43 -6.52
CA ASN A 351 4.95 4.52 -6.51
C ASN A 351 4.32 5.86 -6.07
N LYS A 352 3.17 6.26 -6.66
CA LYS A 352 2.52 7.57 -6.43
C LYS A 352 2.02 7.74 -4.99
N VAL A 353 1.33 6.73 -4.44
CA VAL A 353 0.75 6.81 -3.09
C VAL A 353 1.44 5.90 -2.07
N SER A 354 2.52 5.24 -2.49
CA SER A 354 3.33 4.39 -1.61
C SER A 354 2.58 3.18 -1.05
N GLU A 355 1.69 2.57 -1.86
CA GLU A 355 0.85 1.45 -1.43
C GLU A 355 1.69 0.20 -1.12
N ASN A 356 1.63 -0.28 0.13
CA ASN A 356 2.43 -1.41 0.60
C ASN A 356 1.83 -2.74 0.13
N THR A 357 0.53 -2.91 0.32
CA THR A 357 -0.19 -4.15 -0.03
C THR A 357 0.00 -4.49 -1.51
N HIS A 358 -0.08 -3.49 -2.40
CA HIS A 358 0.16 -3.69 -3.82
C HIS A 358 1.58 -4.16 -4.13
N ALA A 359 2.60 -3.58 -3.47
CA ALA A 359 3.99 -3.99 -3.65
C ALA A 359 4.19 -5.45 -3.24
N GLU A 360 3.62 -5.85 -2.10
CA GLU A 360 3.70 -7.21 -1.56
C GLU A 360 2.98 -8.24 -2.45
N ILE A 361 1.80 -7.90 -2.96
CA ILE A 361 1.03 -8.77 -3.88
C ILE A 361 1.79 -8.93 -5.20
N LEU A 362 2.20 -7.84 -5.83
CA LEU A 362 2.88 -7.88 -7.13
C LEU A 362 4.21 -8.63 -7.08
N LEU A 363 4.96 -8.56 -5.97
CA LEU A 363 6.17 -9.35 -5.81
C LEU A 363 5.88 -10.85 -5.79
N ARG A 364 4.79 -11.27 -5.12
CA ARG A 364 4.35 -12.67 -5.08
C ARG A 364 3.87 -13.15 -6.45
N ASP A 365 3.18 -12.31 -7.21
CA ASP A 365 2.78 -12.62 -8.59
C ASP A 365 3.99 -12.79 -9.50
N ALA A 366 5.01 -11.94 -9.34
CA ALA A 366 6.26 -12.06 -10.07
C ALA A 366 7.02 -13.36 -9.72
N ASP A 367 7.01 -13.76 -8.45
CA ASP A 367 7.57 -15.03 -8.01
C ASP A 367 6.85 -16.24 -8.65
N LEU A 368 5.51 -16.24 -8.62
CA LEU A 368 4.70 -17.29 -9.25
C LEU A 368 4.93 -17.37 -10.75
N ALA A 369 5.06 -16.24 -11.43
CA ALA A 369 5.35 -16.19 -12.87
C ALA A 369 6.70 -16.82 -13.23
N ARG A 370 7.62 -16.92 -12.27
CA ARG A 370 8.93 -17.57 -12.39
C ARG A 370 8.96 -18.98 -11.78
N GLY A 371 7.80 -19.58 -11.50
CA GLY A 371 7.70 -20.92 -10.91
C GLY A 371 8.03 -20.99 -9.42
N GLY A 372 7.96 -19.87 -8.73
CA GLY A 372 8.09 -19.80 -7.26
C GLY A 372 6.80 -20.20 -6.55
N ASN A 373 6.81 -20.05 -5.23
CA ASN A 373 5.72 -20.49 -4.37
C ASN A 373 4.72 -19.38 -4.01
N GLY A 374 5.02 -18.11 -4.32
CA GLY A 374 4.17 -16.96 -3.98
C GLY A 374 4.13 -16.67 -2.48
N ASP A 375 5.10 -17.14 -1.70
CA ASP A 375 5.31 -16.75 -0.30
C ASP A 375 6.36 -15.65 -0.18
N THR A 376 6.46 -15.02 0.99
CA THR A 376 7.43 -13.95 1.25
C THR A 376 8.85 -14.42 1.01
N HIS A 377 9.23 -15.61 1.49
CA HIS A 377 10.60 -16.11 1.43
C HIS A 377 11.05 -16.35 -0.02
N SER A 378 10.28 -17.10 -0.82
CA SER A 378 10.62 -17.38 -2.23
C SER A 378 10.63 -16.10 -3.07
N SER A 379 9.68 -15.21 -2.83
CA SER A 379 9.54 -13.94 -3.55
C SER A 379 10.74 -13.01 -3.30
N LEU A 380 11.15 -12.86 -2.05
CA LEU A 380 12.32 -12.04 -1.68
C LEU A 380 13.62 -12.66 -2.16
N ALA A 381 13.78 -13.98 -2.05
CA ALA A 381 14.97 -14.67 -2.53
C ALA A 381 15.18 -14.46 -4.04
N ARG A 382 14.10 -14.52 -4.85
CA ARG A 382 14.17 -14.25 -6.29
C ARG A 382 14.45 -12.78 -6.62
N LEU A 383 13.85 -11.86 -5.87
CA LEU A 383 14.14 -10.43 -6.01
C LEU A 383 15.61 -10.16 -5.70
N GLN A 384 16.11 -10.64 -4.55
CA GLN A 384 17.50 -10.48 -4.12
C GLN A 384 18.49 -11.07 -5.16
N ASP A 385 18.22 -12.27 -5.65
CA ASP A 385 19.03 -12.95 -6.66
C ASP A 385 19.05 -12.18 -8.01
N TRP A 386 17.91 -11.64 -8.43
CA TRP A 386 17.87 -10.79 -9.63
C TRP A 386 18.68 -9.50 -9.43
N LEU A 387 18.52 -8.82 -8.30
CA LEU A 387 19.25 -7.59 -7.98
C LEU A 387 20.77 -7.80 -7.95
N LEU A 388 21.22 -8.94 -7.40
CA LEU A 388 22.63 -9.32 -7.36
C LEU A 388 23.17 -9.61 -8.78
N ARG A 389 22.43 -10.39 -9.59
CA ARG A 389 22.85 -10.74 -10.96
C ARG A 389 22.93 -9.53 -11.88
N GLU A 390 22.03 -8.56 -11.71
CA GLU A 390 22.05 -7.30 -12.46
C GLU A 390 23.08 -6.31 -11.90
N GLY A 391 23.79 -6.64 -10.82
CA GLY A 391 24.76 -5.74 -10.18
C GLY A 391 24.12 -4.48 -9.58
N ILE A 392 22.82 -4.51 -9.29
CA ILE A 392 22.09 -3.40 -8.66
C ILE A 392 22.47 -3.27 -7.20
N ILE A 393 22.58 -4.39 -6.51
CA ILE A 393 23.00 -4.46 -5.10
C ILE A 393 24.29 -5.28 -4.96
N ASP A 394 24.92 -5.18 -3.82
CA ASP A 394 26.06 -6.00 -3.42
C ASP A 394 25.68 -6.92 -2.25
N GLY A 395 26.63 -7.71 -1.76
CA GLY A 395 26.42 -8.67 -0.67
C GLY A 395 26.12 -8.06 0.70
N GLN A 396 26.16 -6.74 0.86
CA GLN A 396 25.81 -6.04 2.10
C GLN A 396 24.35 -5.54 2.12
N ALA A 397 23.70 -5.54 0.96
CA ALA A 397 22.31 -5.13 0.83
C ALA A 397 21.35 -6.25 1.23
N GLU A 398 20.28 -5.90 1.92
CA GLU A 398 19.23 -6.82 2.36
C GLU A 398 17.85 -6.24 2.05
N VAL A 399 17.06 -6.98 1.26
CA VAL A 399 15.66 -6.68 0.99
C VAL A 399 14.79 -7.57 1.89
N ALA A 400 14.15 -7.00 2.89
CA ALA A 400 13.43 -7.75 3.93
C ALA A 400 11.91 -7.82 3.68
N ASP A 401 11.38 -6.99 2.81
CA ASP A 401 10.00 -7.00 2.31
C ASP A 401 9.92 -6.29 0.96
N ALA A 402 8.77 -6.36 0.29
CA ALA A 402 8.57 -5.69 -1.00
C ALA A 402 8.38 -4.18 -0.88
N CYS A 403 8.03 -3.67 0.29
CA CYS A 403 7.55 -2.30 0.44
C CYS A 403 8.45 -1.38 1.27
N GLY A 404 9.42 -1.92 2.01
CA GLY A 404 10.33 -1.17 2.88
C GLY A 404 9.71 -0.77 4.21
N LEU A 405 8.69 -1.48 4.69
CA LEU A 405 8.13 -1.30 6.03
C LEU A 405 8.95 -2.02 7.09
N SER A 406 9.60 -3.14 6.74
CA SER A 406 10.48 -3.91 7.61
C SER A 406 11.66 -3.06 8.09
N ARG A 407 12.01 -3.22 9.39
CA ARG A 407 13.18 -2.58 10.00
C ARG A 407 14.47 -3.36 9.76
N ASP A 408 14.37 -4.52 9.12
CA ASP A 408 15.52 -5.38 8.83
C ASP A 408 16.17 -5.05 7.49
N ALA A 409 15.45 -4.37 6.57
CA ALA A 409 15.97 -3.98 5.27
C ALA A 409 17.18 -3.03 5.37
N ARG A 410 18.19 -3.27 4.54
CA ARG A 410 19.41 -2.47 4.43
C ARG A 410 19.76 -2.24 2.96
N LEU A 411 19.71 -0.97 2.54
CA LEU A 411 20.13 -0.54 1.19
C LEU A 411 21.02 0.70 1.31
N SER A 412 21.93 0.87 0.38
CA SER A 412 22.75 2.07 0.27
C SER A 412 22.18 3.05 -0.75
N ALA A 413 22.64 4.29 -0.75
CA ALA A 413 22.31 5.25 -1.80
C ALA A 413 22.81 4.76 -3.16
N ALA A 414 23.95 4.08 -3.20
CA ALA A 414 24.52 3.52 -4.42
C ALA A 414 23.63 2.43 -5.04
N ASP A 415 23.01 1.56 -4.22
CA ASP A 415 22.08 0.53 -4.70
C ASP A 415 20.86 1.18 -5.38
N LEU A 416 20.27 2.18 -4.74
CA LEU A 416 19.11 2.88 -5.29
C LEU A 416 19.44 3.67 -6.57
N VAL A 417 20.61 4.30 -6.63
CA VAL A 417 21.06 5.03 -7.84
C VAL A 417 21.33 4.05 -8.98
N ARG A 418 21.96 2.90 -8.72
CA ARG A 418 22.14 1.85 -9.75
C ARG A 418 20.80 1.33 -10.26
N ALA A 419 19.84 1.06 -9.35
CA ALA A 419 18.49 0.64 -9.74
C ALA A 419 17.79 1.68 -10.63
N LEU A 420 17.89 2.97 -10.27
CA LEU A 420 17.31 4.07 -11.04
C LEU A 420 17.95 4.18 -12.44
N ALA A 421 19.28 4.15 -12.54
CA ALA A 421 20.01 4.27 -13.80
C ALA A 421 19.73 3.09 -14.73
N GLN A 422 19.72 1.86 -14.22
CA GLN A 422 19.42 0.67 -15.02
C GLN A 422 17.96 0.62 -15.46
N SER A 423 17.02 0.94 -14.56
CA SER A 423 15.59 1.00 -14.90
C SER A 423 15.28 2.08 -15.92
N TYR A 424 16.04 3.17 -15.91
CA TYR A 424 15.92 4.24 -16.90
C TYR A 424 16.11 3.75 -18.35
N GLN A 425 17.02 2.79 -18.55
CA GLN A 425 17.41 2.26 -19.86
C GLN A 425 16.52 1.11 -20.34
N GLN A 426 15.66 0.55 -19.49
CA GLN A 426 14.81 -0.58 -19.86
C GLN A 426 13.71 -0.19 -20.85
N PRO A 427 13.20 -1.12 -21.67
CA PRO A 427 12.08 -0.85 -22.59
C PRO A 427 10.84 -0.29 -21.90
N TRP A 428 10.59 -0.67 -20.65
CA TRP A 428 9.51 -0.15 -19.81
C TRP A 428 9.91 1.09 -18.98
N GLY A 429 11.15 1.55 -19.07
CA GLY A 429 11.72 2.61 -18.24
C GLY A 429 10.96 3.93 -18.33
N ALA A 430 10.45 4.30 -19.50
CA ALA A 430 9.64 5.52 -19.66
C ALA A 430 8.33 5.46 -18.85
N LEU A 431 7.63 4.32 -18.87
CA LEU A 431 6.40 4.10 -18.11
C LEU A 431 6.69 4.07 -16.61
N TRP A 432 7.79 3.40 -16.20
CA TRP A 432 8.20 3.34 -14.80
C TRP A 432 8.54 4.73 -14.25
N ARG A 433 9.28 5.56 -15.00
CA ARG A 433 9.54 6.97 -14.63
C ARG A 433 8.26 7.78 -14.47
N ALA A 434 7.30 7.59 -15.37
CA ALA A 434 6.00 8.25 -15.30
C ALA A 434 5.20 7.84 -14.04
N SER A 435 5.44 6.63 -13.53
CA SER A 435 4.79 6.14 -12.30
C SER A 435 5.31 6.80 -11.02
N LEU A 436 6.48 7.46 -11.05
CA LEU A 436 7.04 8.12 -9.86
C LEU A 436 6.27 9.41 -9.51
N PRO A 437 6.15 9.76 -8.21
CA PRO A 437 5.66 11.07 -7.78
C PRO A 437 6.41 12.23 -8.41
N VAL A 438 5.69 13.26 -8.81
CA VAL A 438 6.25 14.48 -9.41
C VAL A 438 6.20 15.62 -8.40
N GLY A 439 7.33 16.31 -8.23
CA GLY A 439 7.43 17.50 -7.37
C GLY A 439 6.39 18.54 -7.72
N ALA A 440 5.72 19.11 -6.72
CA ALA A 440 4.67 20.13 -6.82
C ALA A 440 3.39 19.71 -7.57
N GLU A 441 3.27 18.45 -8.01
CA GLU A 441 2.15 18.03 -8.87
C GLU A 441 1.30 16.91 -8.26
N ASP A 442 1.94 15.78 -7.94
CA ASP A 442 1.18 14.59 -7.58
C ASP A 442 1.84 13.69 -6.52
N GLY A 443 1.11 12.66 -6.14
CA GLY A 443 1.57 11.62 -5.24
C GLY A 443 2.08 12.16 -3.91
N THR A 444 3.14 11.54 -3.39
CA THR A 444 3.76 11.95 -2.11
C THR A 444 4.62 13.21 -2.21
N LEU A 445 4.81 13.77 -3.40
CA LEU A 445 5.57 15.00 -3.64
C LEU A 445 4.69 16.21 -3.99
N ARG A 446 3.37 16.09 -4.01
CA ARG A 446 2.46 17.15 -4.47
C ARG A 446 2.59 18.50 -3.74
N HIS A 447 3.13 18.50 -2.52
CA HIS A 447 3.36 19.69 -1.70
C HIS A 447 4.83 19.85 -1.34
N ARG A 448 5.73 19.40 -2.21
CA ARG A 448 7.17 19.50 -2.04
C ARG A 448 7.82 20.04 -3.30
N LEU A 449 8.88 20.84 -3.16
CA LEU A 449 9.66 21.36 -4.29
C LEU A 449 8.81 22.25 -5.22
N GLU A 450 7.87 23.01 -4.67
CA GLU A 450 6.92 23.86 -5.40
C GLU A 450 7.59 25.05 -6.10
N ASP A 451 8.80 25.37 -5.74
CA ASP A 451 9.65 26.41 -6.32
C ASP A 451 10.44 25.95 -7.56
N LEU A 452 10.40 24.65 -7.90
CA LEU A 452 11.03 24.12 -9.10
C LEU A 452 10.01 23.98 -10.26
N PRO A 453 10.46 24.11 -11.52
CA PRO A 453 9.60 23.84 -12.66
C PRO A 453 8.97 22.44 -12.60
N LEU A 454 7.73 22.29 -13.04
CA LEU A 454 7.02 21.02 -13.05
C LEU A 454 7.82 19.95 -13.83
N GLY A 455 7.84 18.73 -13.29
CA GLY A 455 8.56 17.62 -13.89
C GLY A 455 10.07 17.63 -13.70
N THR A 456 10.64 18.64 -13.00
CA THR A 456 12.07 18.67 -12.66
C THR A 456 12.47 17.50 -11.79
N VAL A 457 11.62 17.10 -10.83
CA VAL A 457 11.89 16.02 -9.88
C VAL A 457 10.81 14.96 -9.98
N ARG A 458 11.25 13.72 -10.16
CA ARG A 458 10.40 12.52 -10.07
C ARG A 458 11.02 11.56 -9.08
N ALA A 459 10.42 11.40 -7.90
CA ALA A 459 11.06 10.63 -6.85
C ALA A 459 10.08 9.90 -5.92
N LYS A 460 10.55 8.77 -5.41
CA LYS A 460 9.90 7.97 -4.38
C LYS A 460 10.34 8.45 -3.00
N THR A 461 9.39 8.70 -2.13
CA THR A 461 9.62 9.01 -0.72
C THR A 461 9.65 7.75 0.14
N GLY A 462 10.42 7.78 1.21
CA GLY A 462 10.42 6.78 2.27
C GLY A 462 10.29 7.44 3.65
N THR A 463 9.49 6.85 4.54
CA THR A 463 9.31 7.35 5.91
C THR A 463 9.08 6.18 6.85
N LEU A 464 9.94 6.06 7.85
CA LEU A 464 9.75 5.25 9.05
C LEU A 464 9.85 6.17 10.27
N ARG A 465 9.74 5.59 11.48
CA ARG A 465 9.80 6.37 12.71
C ARG A 465 11.10 7.17 12.83
N ASP A 466 12.22 6.56 12.50
CA ASP A 466 13.60 7.03 12.67
C ASP A 466 14.42 7.03 11.37
N ALA A 467 13.75 6.90 10.22
CA ALA A 467 14.38 6.97 8.90
C ALA A 467 13.52 7.75 7.90
N LEU A 468 14.20 8.56 7.10
CA LEU A 468 13.64 9.26 5.93
C LEU A 468 14.47 8.93 4.70
N ALA A 469 13.80 8.80 3.57
CA ALA A 469 14.44 8.52 2.29
C ALA A 469 13.76 9.31 1.15
N LEU A 470 14.56 9.66 0.16
CA LEU A 470 14.10 10.23 -1.10
C LEU A 470 15.04 9.75 -2.20
N ALA A 471 14.51 9.07 -3.21
CA ALA A 471 15.31 8.57 -4.33
C ALA A 471 14.54 8.67 -5.64
N GLY A 472 15.22 9.08 -6.70
CA GLY A 472 14.55 9.31 -7.99
C GLY A 472 15.45 10.00 -9.01
N LEU A 473 14.82 10.80 -9.85
CA LEU A 473 15.44 11.48 -10.99
C LEU A 473 15.27 12.99 -10.86
N ILE A 474 16.32 13.72 -11.22
CA ILE A 474 16.34 15.20 -11.29
C ILE A 474 16.74 15.58 -12.71
N ARG A 475 15.99 16.47 -13.33
CA ARG A 475 16.38 17.16 -14.55
C ARG A 475 17.11 18.44 -14.18
N GLY A 476 18.39 18.52 -14.53
CA GLY A 476 19.22 19.73 -14.34
C GLY A 476 18.93 20.82 -15.38
N ASN A 477 19.48 22.01 -15.13
CA ASN A 477 19.25 23.23 -15.95
C ASN A 477 19.62 23.10 -17.43
N HIS A 478 20.59 22.24 -17.76
CA HIS A 478 21.07 22.03 -19.14
C HIS A 478 20.52 20.75 -19.77
N GLY A 479 19.43 20.19 -19.19
CA GLY A 479 18.76 18.99 -19.70
C GLY A 479 19.42 17.66 -19.33
N GLN A 480 20.47 17.67 -18.49
CA GLN A 480 21.03 16.44 -17.93
C GLN A 480 20.01 15.80 -16.99
N GLU A 481 19.96 14.46 -16.98
CA GLU A 481 19.17 13.72 -16.00
C GLU A 481 20.09 13.00 -15.00
N TYR A 482 19.85 13.24 -13.73
CA TYR A 482 20.58 12.64 -12.63
C TYR A 482 19.70 11.63 -11.89
N ALA A 483 20.25 10.46 -11.61
CA ALA A 483 19.72 9.58 -10.58
C ALA A 483 20.27 10.01 -9.23
N PHE A 484 19.41 10.06 -8.21
CA PHE A 484 19.79 10.43 -6.86
C PHE A 484 19.13 9.57 -5.79
N ALA A 485 19.81 9.38 -4.68
CA ALA A 485 19.25 8.82 -3.46
C ALA A 485 19.80 9.54 -2.24
N ILE A 486 18.93 9.84 -1.30
CA ILE A 486 19.22 10.45 0.00
C ILE A 486 18.54 9.59 1.06
N LEU A 487 19.32 8.91 1.89
CA LEU A 487 18.87 8.10 3.01
C LEU A 487 19.38 8.73 4.31
N VAL A 488 18.50 8.90 5.27
CA VAL A 488 18.86 9.47 6.59
C VAL A 488 18.22 8.64 7.68
N SER A 489 19.01 8.15 8.62
CA SER A 489 18.53 7.40 9.78
C SER A 489 19.18 7.86 11.07
N HIS A 490 18.64 7.39 12.22
CA HIS A 490 19.15 7.67 13.57
C HIS A 490 19.23 9.18 13.91
N PHE A 491 18.31 9.96 13.40
CA PHE A 491 18.24 11.40 13.70
C PHE A 491 17.37 11.67 14.94
N LYS A 492 17.74 12.71 15.71
CA LYS A 492 16.97 13.25 16.84
C LYS A 492 16.19 14.51 16.45
N THR A 493 16.62 15.17 15.40
CA THR A 493 16.00 16.36 14.81
C THR A 493 14.58 16.06 14.34
N PRO A 494 13.63 17.00 14.43
CA PRO A 494 12.28 16.82 13.88
C PRO A 494 12.30 16.43 12.40
N ARG A 495 11.49 15.44 12.02
CA ARG A 495 11.42 14.92 10.64
C ARG A 495 11.21 16.02 9.57
N ALA A 496 10.47 17.08 9.92
CA ALA A 496 10.24 18.21 9.02
C ALA A 496 11.57 18.92 8.65
N ALA A 497 12.47 19.12 9.61
CA ALA A 497 13.76 19.75 9.35
C ALA A 497 14.67 18.88 8.48
N ILE A 498 14.71 17.55 8.74
CA ILE A 498 15.44 16.61 7.87
C ILE A 498 14.87 16.63 6.44
N ARG A 499 13.55 16.63 6.31
CA ARG A 499 12.89 16.69 5.00
C ARG A 499 13.22 17.98 4.24
N SER A 500 13.23 19.13 4.94
CA SER A 500 13.64 20.42 4.36
C SER A 500 15.06 20.36 3.82
N ARG A 501 16.00 19.79 4.58
CA ARG A 501 17.39 19.59 4.13
C ARG A 501 17.51 18.72 2.89
N MET A 502 16.75 17.60 2.84
CA MET A 502 16.71 16.76 1.65
C MET A 502 16.20 17.54 0.43
N ASP A 503 15.15 18.35 0.60
CA ASP A 503 14.60 19.19 -0.46
C ASP A 503 15.58 20.28 -0.91
N ASP A 504 16.35 20.88 0.02
CA ASP A 504 17.37 21.86 -0.30
C ASP A 504 18.51 21.25 -1.14
N LEU A 505 18.97 20.05 -0.82
CA LEU A 505 19.94 19.33 -1.64
C LEU A 505 19.43 19.10 -3.07
N VAL A 506 18.18 18.62 -3.20
CA VAL A 506 17.54 18.39 -4.51
C VAL A 506 17.42 19.69 -5.31
N ARG A 507 17.04 20.80 -4.68
CA ARG A 507 16.96 22.14 -5.33
C ARG A 507 18.31 22.58 -5.87
N ARG A 508 19.37 22.48 -5.06
CA ARG A 508 20.73 22.90 -5.47
C ARG A 508 21.21 22.12 -6.68
N ILE A 509 20.98 20.80 -6.71
CA ILE A 509 21.33 19.96 -7.85
C ILE A 509 20.51 20.37 -9.08
N ALA A 510 19.19 20.52 -8.96
CA ALA A 510 18.31 20.93 -10.04
C ALA A 510 18.72 22.29 -10.65
N LEU A 511 19.17 23.22 -9.83
CA LEU A 511 19.57 24.56 -10.23
C LEU A 511 21.06 24.65 -10.64
N GLY A 512 21.79 23.55 -10.69
CA GLY A 512 23.22 23.55 -11.02
C GLY A 512 24.09 24.31 -9.99
N LYS A 513 23.58 24.50 -8.77
CA LYS A 513 24.29 25.20 -7.67
C LYS A 513 25.12 24.22 -6.81
N SER A 514 25.42 23.06 -7.32
CA SER A 514 26.25 22.07 -6.65
C SER A 514 27.69 22.50 -6.71
N THR A 515 28.16 23.11 -5.65
CA THR A 515 29.58 23.22 -5.29
C THR A 515 29.74 22.56 -3.94
N LEU A 516 30.32 21.38 -3.92
CA LEU A 516 31.03 20.90 -2.75
C LEU A 516 32.42 21.51 -2.74
#